data_7c288aa5a1e83461f316954b6005aa2f
#
_entry.id   7c288aa5a1e83461f316954b6005aa2f
#
_cell.length_a   1.000
_cell.length_b   1.000
_cell.length_c   1.000
_cell.angle_alpha   90.00
_cell.angle_beta   90.00
_cell.angle_gamma   90.00
#
_symmetry.space_group_name_H-M   'P 1'
#
loop_
_entity.id
_entity.type
_entity.pdbx_description
1 polymer ?
#
loop_
_entity_poly.entity_id
_entity_poly.type
_entity_poly.pdbx_seq_one_letter_code
_entity_poly.pdbx_strand_id
1 'polypeptide(L)'
;MKSTPKIFIGVGHGGADPGAVAHVPDTSETIVEKQVNLLVAFALEAELKRHGFQVKLSRYGDEADRLADEIAECNAYSPDFAIEIHTNAGGGSGFEVYHPVTDDWDRYSRSIRMAQLMQKHVQRYQKVKPRGVKAGAKFGWLNKVHAPAVLCENFFVDGPNAAVYARQDALKQLAKAYAVAILEYYGMRYVEAQYTYKVNVIDYNYSIHTCKLQADMDDGHIHGDLRSILSMVDYGMYYNDRTRELTVFPELLFDEASFADGAITLDEIAAMGSLDEMEDDFYYDVGDDVLGIPIVEQYFDFA
;
A
#
# COMPACT_ATOMS: atom_id res chain seq x y z
N MET A 1 5.89 10.20 30.25
CA MET A 1 5.61 10.01 28.80
C MET A 1 4.67 8.83 28.68
N LYS A 2 3.57 8.91 27.91
CA LYS A 2 2.77 7.72 27.61
C LYS A 2 3.66 6.78 26.81
N SER A 3 3.68 5.49 27.18
CA SER A 3 4.41 4.47 26.41
C SER A 3 3.82 4.39 25.00
N THR A 4 4.67 4.15 24.01
CA THR A 4 4.24 3.90 22.62
C THR A 4 3.34 2.66 22.58
N PRO A 5 2.12 2.75 22.04
CA PRO A 5 1.23 1.61 22.00
C PRO A 5 1.79 0.46 21.16
N LYS A 6 1.56 -0.76 21.62
CA LYS A 6 1.98 -2.01 20.98
C LYS A 6 0.80 -2.65 20.28
N ILE A 7 0.94 -2.96 19.00
CA ILE A 7 -0.07 -3.63 18.19
C ILE A 7 0.47 -4.98 17.72
N PHE A 8 -0.32 -6.03 17.88
CA PHE A 8 -0.06 -7.32 17.26
C PHE A 8 -1.00 -7.50 16.07
N ILE A 9 -0.45 -7.90 14.93
CA ILE A 9 -1.19 -8.20 13.71
C ILE A 9 -1.07 -9.69 13.43
N GLY A 10 -2.13 -10.44 13.68
CA GLY A 10 -2.28 -11.80 13.22
C GLY A 10 -2.58 -11.85 11.75
N VAL A 11 -1.92 -12.74 11.03
CA VAL A 11 -1.99 -12.85 9.57
C VAL A 11 -2.53 -14.23 9.23
N GLY A 12 -3.83 -14.35 9.11
CA GLY A 12 -4.51 -15.62 8.94
C GLY A 12 -3.99 -16.47 7.78
N HIS A 13 -3.85 -17.78 8.04
CA HIS A 13 -3.32 -18.80 7.13
C HIS A 13 -1.84 -18.61 6.79
N GLY A 14 -1.22 -19.61 6.11
CA GLY A 14 0.19 -19.56 5.70
C GLY A 14 0.78 -20.95 5.44
N GLY A 15 1.90 -21.00 4.75
CA GLY A 15 2.56 -22.25 4.37
C GLY A 15 1.64 -23.16 3.57
N ALA A 16 1.40 -24.37 4.08
CA ALA A 16 0.54 -25.36 3.44
C ALA A 16 -0.96 -25.06 3.55
N ASP A 17 -1.36 -24.13 4.42
CA ASP A 17 -2.76 -23.69 4.55
C ASP A 17 -3.00 -22.42 3.72
N PRO A 18 -3.64 -22.53 2.55
CA PRO A 18 -3.89 -21.38 1.70
C PRO A 18 -5.03 -20.49 2.19
N GLY A 19 -5.85 -20.96 3.16
CA GLY A 19 -7.15 -20.37 3.44
C GLY A 19 -8.12 -20.56 2.26
N ALA A 20 -9.00 -19.61 2.07
CA ALA A 20 -9.91 -19.61 0.95
C ALA A 20 -9.19 -19.31 -0.39
N VAL A 21 -9.61 -19.99 -1.45
CA VAL A 21 -9.05 -19.85 -2.81
C VAL A 21 -10.20 -19.70 -3.80
N ALA A 22 -10.13 -18.71 -4.67
CA ALA A 22 -11.09 -18.52 -5.74
C ALA A 22 -10.43 -18.08 -7.04
N HIS A 23 -10.95 -18.55 -8.18
CA HIS A 23 -10.55 -18.08 -9.50
C HIS A 23 -11.34 -16.81 -9.86
N VAL A 24 -10.65 -15.82 -10.43
CA VAL A 24 -11.30 -14.65 -11.00
C VAL A 24 -11.95 -15.05 -12.32
N PRO A 25 -13.29 -14.86 -12.49
CA PRO A 25 -13.99 -15.22 -13.71
C PRO A 25 -13.33 -14.64 -14.96
N ASP A 26 -13.27 -15.43 -16.03
CA ASP A 26 -12.75 -15.05 -17.34
C ASP A 26 -11.25 -14.67 -17.39
N THR A 27 -10.50 -15.02 -16.35
CA THR A 27 -9.05 -14.79 -16.26
C THR A 27 -8.30 -16.04 -15.80
N SER A 28 -6.95 -16.02 -15.85
CA SER A 28 -6.10 -17.05 -15.23
C SER A 28 -5.74 -16.72 -13.77
N GLU A 29 -6.23 -15.62 -13.25
CA GLU A 29 -5.88 -15.14 -11.91
C GLU A 29 -6.59 -15.93 -10.82
N THR A 30 -5.92 -16.11 -9.70
CA THR A 30 -6.44 -16.78 -8.52
C THR A 30 -6.19 -15.91 -7.29
N ILE A 31 -7.26 -15.65 -6.54
CA ILE A 31 -7.18 -14.97 -5.25
C ILE A 31 -6.96 -16.01 -4.16
N VAL A 32 -5.90 -15.86 -3.39
CA VAL A 32 -5.55 -16.77 -2.28
C VAL A 32 -5.54 -15.99 -0.98
N GLU A 33 -6.35 -16.39 -0.02
CA GLU A 33 -6.57 -15.67 1.24
C GLU A 33 -5.27 -15.36 1.99
N LYS A 34 -4.37 -16.36 2.16
CA LYS A 34 -3.09 -16.16 2.87
C LYS A 34 -2.21 -15.06 2.26
N GLN A 35 -2.27 -14.87 0.94
CA GLN A 35 -1.51 -13.84 0.23
C GLN A 35 -2.14 -12.45 0.44
N VAL A 36 -3.45 -12.36 0.31
CA VAL A 36 -4.20 -11.13 0.56
C VAL A 36 -3.97 -10.65 1.99
N ASN A 37 -4.10 -11.56 2.97
CA ASN A 37 -3.92 -11.22 4.38
C ASN A 37 -2.52 -10.69 4.66
N LEU A 38 -1.47 -11.30 4.07
CA LEU A 38 -0.09 -10.86 4.24
C LEU A 38 0.16 -9.47 3.63
N LEU A 39 -0.38 -9.21 2.44
CA LEU A 39 -0.25 -7.89 1.78
C LEU A 39 -0.93 -6.78 2.61
N VAL A 40 -2.13 -7.04 3.14
CA VAL A 40 -2.83 -6.08 4.01
C VAL A 40 -2.04 -5.88 5.31
N ALA A 41 -1.50 -6.95 5.90
CA ALA A 41 -0.72 -6.87 7.14
C ALA A 41 0.56 -6.04 6.97
N PHE A 42 1.31 -6.23 5.89
CA PHE A 42 2.50 -5.41 5.59
C PHE A 42 2.17 -3.93 5.40
N ALA A 43 1.10 -3.65 4.64
CA ALA A 43 0.68 -2.28 4.44
C ALA A 43 0.21 -1.62 5.76
N LEU A 44 -0.51 -2.36 6.61
CA LEU A 44 -0.94 -1.88 7.93
C LEU A 44 0.25 -1.68 8.87
N GLU A 45 1.20 -2.61 8.90
CA GLU A 45 2.43 -2.47 9.69
C GLU A 45 3.19 -1.18 9.33
N ALA A 46 3.38 -0.95 8.02
CA ALA A 46 4.07 0.25 7.53
C ALA A 46 3.36 1.54 7.99
N GLU A 47 2.03 1.59 7.86
CA GLU A 47 1.23 2.73 8.30
C GLU A 47 1.33 2.96 9.81
N LEU A 48 1.20 1.93 10.61
CA LEU A 48 1.26 2.04 12.07
C LEU A 48 2.66 2.43 12.56
N LYS A 49 3.71 1.82 12.00
CA LYS A 49 5.12 2.19 12.32
C LYS A 49 5.42 3.64 11.98
N ARG A 50 4.93 4.13 10.83
CA ARG A 50 5.07 5.52 10.41
C ARG A 50 4.41 6.49 11.40
N HIS A 51 3.35 6.06 12.09
CA HIS A 51 2.67 6.83 13.13
C HIS A 51 3.21 6.56 14.55
N GLY A 52 4.34 5.86 14.68
CA GLY A 52 5.04 5.68 15.93
C GLY A 52 4.57 4.52 16.79
N PHE A 53 3.77 3.58 16.27
CA PHE A 53 3.40 2.36 16.98
C PHE A 53 4.54 1.33 16.99
N GLN A 54 4.60 0.52 18.03
CA GLN A 54 5.36 -0.73 18.01
C GLN A 54 4.47 -1.83 17.44
N VAL A 55 4.89 -2.45 16.34
CA VAL A 55 4.09 -3.43 15.64
C VAL A 55 4.85 -4.73 15.50
N LYS A 56 4.14 -5.84 15.69
CA LYS A 56 4.62 -7.19 15.44
C LYS A 56 3.57 -7.96 14.64
N LEU A 57 4.01 -8.63 13.56
CA LEU A 57 3.20 -9.57 12.79
C LEU A 57 3.41 -10.98 13.31
N SER A 58 2.42 -11.88 13.14
CA SER A 58 2.56 -13.30 13.43
C SER A 58 3.46 -14.00 12.41
N ARG A 59 3.52 -13.52 11.17
CA ARG A 59 4.44 -14.01 10.12
C ARG A 59 4.85 -12.91 9.16
N TYR A 60 6.02 -13.07 8.56
CA TYR A 60 6.62 -12.13 7.60
C TYR A 60 6.82 -12.75 6.20
N GLY A 61 6.40 -13.99 6.00
CA GLY A 61 6.50 -14.73 4.74
C GLY A 61 5.37 -15.73 4.58
N ASP A 62 5.51 -16.63 3.58
CA ASP A 62 4.60 -17.77 3.38
C ASP A 62 5.04 -18.95 4.25
N GLU A 63 5.04 -18.77 5.53
CA GLU A 63 5.39 -19.76 6.54
C GLU A 63 4.15 -20.27 7.27
N ALA A 64 4.26 -21.48 7.81
CA ALA A 64 3.15 -22.07 8.57
C ALA A 64 2.97 -21.31 9.89
N ASP A 65 1.77 -20.81 10.10
CA ASP A 65 1.35 -20.16 11.34
C ASP A 65 0.30 -21.03 12.03
N ARG A 66 0.71 -21.73 13.08
CA ARG A 66 -0.22 -22.55 13.83
C ARG A 66 -0.98 -21.68 14.82
N LEU A 67 -2.30 -21.81 14.82
CA LEU A 67 -3.18 -21.05 15.72
C LEU A 67 -2.71 -21.01 17.18
N ALA A 68 -2.20 -22.13 17.71
CA ALA A 68 -1.73 -22.19 19.09
C ALA A 68 -0.43 -21.42 19.32
N ASP A 69 0.48 -21.45 18.35
CA ASP A 69 1.76 -20.76 18.40
C ASP A 69 1.54 -19.25 18.25
N GLU A 70 0.69 -18.85 17.34
CA GLU A 70 0.30 -17.45 17.12
C GLU A 70 -0.36 -16.83 18.37
N ILE A 71 -1.31 -17.56 19.00
CA ILE A 71 -1.92 -17.12 20.27
C ILE A 71 -0.85 -16.96 21.36
N ALA A 72 0.07 -17.92 21.48
CA ALA A 72 1.14 -17.85 22.46
C ALA A 72 2.08 -16.67 22.22
N GLU A 73 2.42 -16.42 20.95
CA GLU A 73 3.25 -15.29 20.52
C GLU A 73 2.58 -13.94 20.80
N CYS A 74 1.30 -13.79 20.45
CA CYS A 74 0.51 -12.61 20.75
C CYS A 74 0.48 -12.32 22.26
N ASN A 75 0.18 -13.35 23.06
CA ASN A 75 0.11 -13.20 24.51
C ASN A 75 1.48 -12.89 25.14
N ALA A 76 2.57 -13.48 24.63
CA ALA A 76 3.94 -13.18 25.07
C ALA A 76 4.37 -11.76 24.69
N TYR A 77 3.98 -11.28 23.52
CA TYR A 77 4.25 -9.90 23.08
C TYR A 77 3.52 -8.87 23.96
N SER A 78 2.39 -9.26 24.56
CA SER A 78 1.55 -8.42 25.42
C SER A 78 1.19 -7.08 24.75
N PRO A 79 0.46 -7.09 23.63
CA PRO A 79 0.08 -5.87 22.93
C PRO A 79 -1.01 -5.11 23.68
N ASP A 80 -1.10 -3.81 23.44
CA ASP A 80 -2.21 -2.98 23.90
C ASP A 80 -3.50 -3.25 23.13
N PHE A 81 -3.34 -3.76 21.89
CA PHE A 81 -4.42 -4.20 21.02
C PHE A 81 -3.92 -5.22 19.99
N ALA A 82 -4.78 -6.18 19.62
CA ALA A 82 -4.48 -7.18 18.60
C ALA A 82 -5.55 -7.18 17.49
N ILE A 83 -5.12 -7.34 16.25
CA ILE A 83 -5.99 -7.49 15.08
C ILE A 83 -5.62 -8.77 14.34
N GLU A 84 -6.61 -9.59 14.01
CA GLU A 84 -6.47 -10.75 13.14
C GLU A 84 -7.04 -10.43 11.78
N ILE A 85 -6.27 -10.67 10.73
CA ILE A 85 -6.63 -10.36 9.35
C ILE A 85 -6.96 -11.64 8.60
N HIS A 86 -8.19 -11.73 8.09
CA HIS A 86 -8.74 -12.78 7.28
C HIS A 86 -9.45 -12.25 6.04
N THR A 87 -9.73 -13.15 5.09
CA THR A 87 -10.49 -12.84 3.89
C THR A 87 -11.51 -13.96 3.66
N ASN A 88 -12.77 -13.62 3.65
CA ASN A 88 -13.92 -14.52 3.72
C ASN A 88 -14.13 -15.35 2.44
N ALA A 89 -15.02 -16.36 2.51
CA ALA A 89 -15.51 -17.14 1.39
C ALA A 89 -16.98 -17.52 1.58
N GLY A 90 -17.63 -18.06 0.53
CA GLY A 90 -19.00 -18.53 0.54
C GLY A 90 -19.94 -17.68 -0.34
N GLY A 91 -19.43 -17.04 -1.40
CA GLY A 91 -20.21 -16.31 -2.40
C GLY A 91 -20.86 -15.02 -1.89
N GLY A 92 -20.39 -14.53 -0.73
CA GLY A 92 -20.92 -13.32 -0.09
C GLY A 92 -20.34 -12.03 -0.67
N SER A 93 -20.71 -10.91 -0.06
CA SER A 93 -20.13 -9.61 -0.38
C SER A 93 -20.13 -8.73 0.87
N GLY A 94 -19.04 -8.02 1.11
CA GLY A 94 -18.95 -7.04 2.18
C GLY A 94 -17.87 -7.36 3.21
N PHE A 95 -17.72 -6.45 4.16
CA PHE A 95 -16.77 -6.50 5.27
C PHE A 95 -17.46 -6.95 6.56
N GLU A 96 -16.82 -7.85 7.30
CA GLU A 96 -17.25 -8.28 8.62
C GLU A 96 -16.14 -8.04 9.63
N VAL A 97 -16.52 -7.68 10.86
CA VAL A 97 -15.58 -7.58 11.96
C VAL A 97 -16.15 -8.25 13.20
N TYR A 98 -15.31 -9.01 13.88
CA TYR A 98 -15.69 -9.79 15.05
C TYR A 98 -14.94 -9.30 16.29
N HIS A 99 -15.64 -9.30 17.44
CA HIS A 99 -15.08 -9.05 18.75
C HIS A 99 -15.11 -10.33 19.61
N PRO A 100 -14.25 -10.48 20.64
CA PRO A 100 -14.25 -11.65 21.50
C PRO A 100 -15.55 -11.78 22.30
N VAL A 101 -15.85 -13.01 22.68
CA VAL A 101 -16.84 -13.32 23.71
C VAL A 101 -16.08 -13.55 25.01
N THR A 102 -16.25 -12.67 25.98
CA THR A 102 -15.51 -12.65 27.24
C THR A 102 -16.32 -11.97 28.34
N ASP A 103 -16.12 -12.42 29.58
CA ASP A 103 -16.70 -11.81 30.79
C ASP A 103 -15.84 -10.63 31.31
N ASP A 104 -14.64 -10.44 30.75
CA ASP A 104 -13.80 -9.28 31.00
C ASP A 104 -14.40 -8.07 30.29
N TRP A 105 -15.04 -7.18 31.08
CA TRP A 105 -15.71 -6.00 30.59
C TRP A 105 -14.76 -4.99 29.94
N ASP A 106 -13.55 -4.81 30.46
CA ASP A 106 -12.57 -3.88 29.87
C ASP A 106 -12.14 -4.37 28.49
N ARG A 107 -11.74 -5.63 28.39
CA ARG A 107 -11.38 -6.28 27.14
C ARG A 107 -12.54 -6.25 26.13
N TYR A 108 -13.76 -6.56 26.57
CA TYR A 108 -14.96 -6.52 25.73
C TYR A 108 -15.24 -5.13 25.19
N SER A 109 -15.32 -4.13 26.06
CA SER A 109 -15.67 -2.76 25.69
C SER A 109 -14.66 -2.11 24.76
N ARG A 110 -13.37 -2.39 24.98
CA ARG A 110 -12.29 -1.94 24.12
C ARG A 110 -12.33 -2.59 22.73
N SER A 111 -12.59 -3.90 22.69
CA SER A 111 -12.68 -4.66 21.44
C SER A 111 -13.88 -4.22 20.59
N ILE A 112 -15.06 -4.05 21.19
CA ILE A 112 -16.27 -3.64 20.44
C ILE A 112 -16.13 -2.21 19.90
N ARG A 113 -15.51 -1.31 20.69
CA ARG A 113 -15.23 0.06 20.21
C ARG A 113 -14.32 0.05 19.00
N MET A 114 -13.25 -0.76 19.03
CA MET A 114 -12.34 -0.89 17.87
C MET A 114 -13.05 -1.50 16.68
N ALA A 115 -13.86 -2.56 16.88
CA ALA A 115 -14.63 -3.17 15.79
C ALA A 115 -15.57 -2.17 15.11
N GLN A 116 -16.21 -1.28 15.88
CA GLN A 116 -17.05 -0.21 15.35
C GLN A 116 -16.24 0.79 14.51
N LEU A 117 -15.06 1.16 14.98
CA LEU A 117 -14.15 2.05 14.23
C LEU A 117 -13.63 1.38 12.94
N MET A 118 -13.25 0.09 12.99
CA MET A 118 -12.87 -0.67 11.80
C MET A 118 -13.99 -0.65 10.76
N GLN A 119 -15.21 -1.00 11.14
CA GLN A 119 -16.35 -0.97 10.22
C GLN A 119 -16.60 0.44 9.65
N LYS A 120 -16.55 1.49 10.47
CA LYS A 120 -16.72 2.88 10.04
C LYS A 120 -15.73 3.27 8.96
N HIS A 121 -14.44 2.99 9.19
CA HIS A 121 -13.38 3.43 8.30
C HIS A 121 -13.26 2.55 7.05
N VAL A 122 -13.42 1.24 7.15
CA VAL A 122 -13.46 0.36 5.97
C VAL A 122 -14.61 0.75 5.04
N GLN A 123 -15.80 1.04 5.57
CA GLN A 123 -16.90 1.53 4.76
C GLN A 123 -16.59 2.87 4.07
N ARG A 124 -15.87 3.76 4.74
CA ARG A 124 -15.50 5.08 4.20
C ARG A 124 -14.47 4.97 3.07
N TYR A 125 -13.41 4.18 3.26
CA TYR A 125 -12.27 4.13 2.34
C TYR A 125 -12.46 3.14 1.20
N GLN A 126 -13.04 1.97 1.47
CA GLN A 126 -13.25 0.94 0.44
C GLN A 126 -14.65 0.94 -0.17
N LYS A 127 -15.59 1.71 0.40
CA LYS A 127 -17.02 1.70 -0.02
C LYS A 127 -17.63 0.30 -0.06
N VAL A 128 -17.06 -0.64 0.68
CA VAL A 128 -17.53 -2.01 0.78
C VAL A 128 -18.78 -2.08 1.65
N LYS A 129 -19.70 -3.00 1.32
CA LYS A 129 -20.93 -3.20 2.08
C LYS A 129 -20.60 -3.64 3.51
N PRO A 130 -21.06 -2.90 4.56
CA PRO A 130 -20.89 -3.33 5.92
C PRO A 130 -21.80 -4.52 6.22
N ARG A 131 -21.27 -5.55 6.88
CA ARG A 131 -22.05 -6.71 7.35
C ARG A 131 -22.20 -6.74 8.87
N GLY A 132 -21.70 -5.73 9.53
CA GLY A 132 -21.89 -5.50 10.95
C GLY A 132 -20.72 -5.96 11.82
N VAL A 133 -20.75 -5.46 13.06
CA VAL A 133 -19.93 -5.90 14.17
C VAL A 133 -20.57 -7.13 14.78
N LYS A 134 -19.84 -8.22 14.97
CA LYS A 134 -20.39 -9.52 15.36
C LYS A 134 -19.62 -10.13 16.53
N ALA A 135 -20.31 -10.95 17.32
CA ALA A 135 -19.69 -11.77 18.36
C ALA A 135 -18.93 -12.95 17.71
N GLY A 136 -17.66 -13.08 18.03
CA GLY A 136 -16.73 -14.05 17.45
C GLY A 136 -16.60 -15.35 18.25
N ALA A 137 -17.69 -15.92 18.80
CA ALA A 137 -17.65 -17.09 19.67
C ALA A 137 -16.93 -18.30 19.03
N LYS A 138 -16.99 -18.44 17.72
CA LYS A 138 -16.36 -19.56 16.98
C LYS A 138 -14.86 -19.39 16.71
N PHE A 139 -14.31 -18.19 16.89
CA PHE A 139 -12.91 -17.91 16.56
C PHE A 139 -12.01 -18.15 17.78
N GLY A 140 -11.22 -19.22 17.71
CA GLY A 140 -10.34 -19.65 18.80
C GLY A 140 -9.27 -18.60 19.13
N TRP A 141 -8.67 -17.99 18.12
CA TRP A 141 -7.69 -16.92 18.29
C TRP A 141 -8.29 -15.76 19.10
N LEU A 142 -9.39 -15.21 18.59
CA LEU A 142 -10.06 -14.04 19.15
C LEU A 142 -10.47 -14.23 20.63
N ASN A 143 -10.82 -15.46 21.03
CA ASN A 143 -11.25 -15.72 22.41
C ASN A 143 -10.09 -16.07 23.36
N LYS A 144 -8.90 -16.46 22.85
CA LYS A 144 -7.76 -16.92 23.65
C LYS A 144 -6.61 -15.90 23.76
N VAL A 145 -6.54 -14.88 22.89
CA VAL A 145 -5.60 -13.79 23.10
C VAL A 145 -6.06 -12.94 24.30
N HIS A 146 -5.10 -12.45 25.10
CA HIS A 146 -5.42 -11.73 26.34
C HIS A 146 -5.75 -10.26 26.08
N ALA A 147 -5.15 -9.66 25.05
CA ALA A 147 -5.38 -8.28 24.70
C ALA A 147 -6.82 -8.02 24.21
N PRO A 148 -7.33 -6.79 24.29
CA PRO A 148 -8.45 -6.37 23.44
C PRO A 148 -8.14 -6.68 21.98
N ALA A 149 -9.10 -7.28 21.26
CA ALA A 149 -8.82 -7.80 19.93
C ALA A 149 -10.02 -7.72 19.00
N VAL A 150 -9.76 -7.69 17.69
CA VAL A 150 -10.76 -7.89 16.63
C VAL A 150 -10.23 -8.89 15.60
N LEU A 151 -11.17 -9.57 14.91
CA LEU A 151 -10.89 -10.33 13.72
C LEU A 151 -11.66 -9.69 12.56
N CYS A 152 -10.95 -9.35 11.51
CA CYS A 152 -11.48 -8.71 10.31
C CYS A 152 -11.56 -9.71 9.17
N GLU A 153 -12.72 -9.82 8.55
CA GLU A 153 -12.97 -10.54 7.30
C GLU A 153 -13.08 -9.49 6.19
N ASN A 154 -11.99 -9.31 5.45
CA ASN A 154 -11.77 -8.20 4.54
C ASN A 154 -12.87 -8.06 3.48
N PHE A 155 -13.05 -9.11 2.69
CA PHE A 155 -14.05 -9.27 1.64
C PHE A 155 -14.19 -10.77 1.36
N PHE A 156 -15.03 -11.15 0.39
CA PHE A 156 -15.19 -12.56 -0.01
C PHE A 156 -14.35 -12.84 -1.26
N VAL A 157 -13.39 -13.78 -1.18
CA VAL A 157 -12.51 -14.13 -2.33
C VAL A 157 -13.28 -14.62 -3.54
N ASP A 158 -14.44 -15.23 -3.31
CA ASP A 158 -15.37 -15.74 -4.31
C ASP A 158 -16.61 -14.84 -4.52
N GLY A 159 -16.54 -13.61 -4.02
CA GLY A 159 -17.61 -12.63 -4.13
C GLY A 159 -17.60 -11.88 -5.47
N PRO A 160 -18.69 -11.19 -5.83
CA PRO A 160 -18.86 -10.56 -7.15
C PRO A 160 -17.86 -9.44 -7.45
N ASN A 161 -17.20 -8.88 -6.43
CA ASN A 161 -16.23 -7.80 -6.57
C ASN A 161 -14.84 -8.20 -6.07
N ALA A 162 -14.57 -9.50 -5.92
CA ALA A 162 -13.32 -10.00 -5.35
C ALA A 162 -12.09 -9.48 -6.09
N ALA A 163 -12.10 -9.52 -7.42
CA ALA A 163 -11.01 -9.03 -8.26
C ALA A 163 -10.68 -7.53 -8.02
N VAL A 164 -11.69 -6.71 -7.77
CA VAL A 164 -11.49 -5.28 -7.48
C VAL A 164 -10.86 -5.10 -6.10
N TYR A 165 -11.34 -5.83 -5.09
CA TYR A 165 -10.84 -5.70 -3.72
C TYR A 165 -9.48 -6.35 -3.50
N ALA A 166 -9.11 -7.34 -4.34
CA ALA A 166 -7.80 -8.00 -4.28
C ALA A 166 -6.68 -7.20 -4.98
N ARG A 167 -7.00 -6.12 -5.68
CA ARG A 167 -5.99 -5.26 -6.29
C ARG A 167 -5.11 -4.60 -5.22
N GLN A 168 -3.85 -4.40 -5.55
CA GLN A 168 -2.87 -3.87 -4.61
C GLN A 168 -3.26 -2.50 -4.04
N ASP A 169 -3.79 -1.61 -4.87
CA ASP A 169 -4.30 -0.29 -4.46
C ASP A 169 -5.46 -0.42 -3.47
N ALA A 170 -6.42 -1.32 -3.73
CA ALA A 170 -7.54 -1.57 -2.84
C ALA A 170 -7.08 -2.18 -1.49
N LEU A 171 -6.08 -3.07 -1.49
CA LEU A 171 -5.51 -3.63 -0.26
C LEU A 171 -4.76 -2.56 0.56
N LYS A 172 -4.05 -1.64 -0.09
CA LYS A 172 -3.44 -0.48 0.58
C LYS A 172 -4.50 0.43 1.21
N GLN A 173 -5.60 0.70 0.50
CA GLN A 173 -6.72 1.49 1.03
C GLN A 173 -7.41 0.80 2.23
N LEU A 174 -7.50 -0.53 2.22
CA LEU A 174 -8.01 -1.30 3.36
C LEU A 174 -7.08 -1.16 4.57
N ALA A 175 -5.78 -1.33 4.37
CA ALA A 175 -4.79 -1.16 5.42
C ALA A 175 -4.80 0.27 5.99
N LYS A 176 -4.93 1.30 5.14
CA LYS A 176 -5.14 2.69 5.54
C LYS A 176 -6.39 2.84 6.40
N ALA A 177 -7.49 2.21 6.02
CA ALA A 177 -8.72 2.24 6.80
C ALA A 177 -8.52 1.66 8.22
N TYR A 178 -7.80 0.55 8.33
CA TYR A 178 -7.44 -0.06 9.61
C TYR A 178 -6.51 0.84 10.44
N ALA A 179 -5.50 1.43 9.80
CA ALA A 179 -4.60 2.36 10.48
C ALA A 179 -5.36 3.58 11.02
N VAL A 180 -6.24 4.18 10.23
CA VAL A 180 -7.08 5.32 10.67
C VAL A 180 -7.99 4.93 11.83
N ALA A 181 -8.58 3.73 11.82
CA ALA A 181 -9.41 3.22 12.92
C ALA A 181 -8.58 3.07 14.21
N ILE A 182 -7.39 2.50 14.12
CA ILE A 182 -6.48 2.33 15.26
C ILE A 182 -6.03 3.69 15.79
N LEU A 183 -5.63 4.61 14.92
CA LEU A 183 -5.23 5.97 15.30
C LEU A 183 -6.38 6.72 15.99
N GLU A 184 -7.60 6.69 15.44
CA GLU A 184 -8.78 7.31 16.07
C GLU A 184 -9.05 6.70 17.45
N TYR A 185 -8.88 5.37 17.61
CA TYR A 185 -9.04 4.70 18.88
C TYR A 185 -8.09 5.25 19.97
N TYR A 186 -6.84 5.53 19.60
CA TYR A 186 -5.83 6.09 20.51
C TYR A 186 -5.88 7.63 20.58
N GLY A 187 -6.82 8.29 19.91
CA GLY A 187 -6.94 9.75 19.87
C GLY A 187 -5.80 10.43 19.08
N MET A 188 -5.19 9.70 18.16
CA MET A 188 -4.15 10.18 17.27
C MET A 188 -4.74 10.59 15.92
N ARG A 189 -4.08 11.54 15.25
CA ARG A 189 -4.49 11.98 13.90
C ARG A 189 -3.71 11.17 12.86
N TYR A 190 -4.41 10.70 11.84
CA TYR A 190 -3.75 10.17 10.65
C TYR A 190 -3.10 11.32 9.87
N VAL A 191 -1.86 11.12 9.49
CA VAL A 191 -1.09 12.04 8.65
C VAL A 191 -0.74 11.29 7.36
N GLU A 192 -1.05 11.85 6.22
CA GLU A 192 -0.67 11.26 4.94
C GLU A 192 0.85 11.15 4.82
N ALA A 193 1.30 10.10 4.15
CA ALA A 193 2.72 9.98 3.86
C ALA A 193 3.13 11.06 2.85
N GLN A 194 4.07 11.92 3.25
CA GLN A 194 4.67 12.86 2.33
C GLN A 194 6.00 12.30 1.85
N TYR A 195 6.14 12.18 0.56
CA TYR A 195 7.38 11.73 -0.08
C TYR A 195 8.04 12.88 -0.81
N THR A 196 9.36 12.98 -0.69
CA THR A 196 10.16 13.88 -1.53
C THR A 196 10.79 13.02 -2.62
N TYR A 197 10.43 13.32 -3.84
CA TYR A 197 10.99 12.68 -5.02
C TYR A 197 12.08 13.57 -5.60
N LYS A 198 13.15 12.92 -6.05
CA LYS A 198 14.16 13.57 -6.87
C LYS A 198 13.78 13.33 -8.32
N VAL A 199 13.59 14.40 -9.07
CA VAL A 199 13.26 14.34 -10.49
C VAL A 199 14.46 14.86 -11.26
N ASN A 200 15.02 13.99 -12.10
CA ASN A 200 16.09 14.34 -13.02
C ASN A 200 15.50 14.45 -14.42
N VAL A 201 15.64 15.60 -15.04
CA VAL A 201 15.25 15.84 -16.43
C VAL A 201 16.53 15.90 -17.25
N ILE A 202 16.63 15.03 -18.23
CA ILE A 202 17.74 15.02 -19.20
C ILE A 202 17.25 15.74 -20.43
N ASP A 203 17.95 16.78 -20.86
CA ASP A 203 17.63 17.47 -22.12
C ASP A 203 18.40 16.88 -23.32
N TYR A 204 18.12 17.36 -24.51
CA TYR A 204 18.75 16.90 -25.73
C TYR A 204 20.26 17.20 -25.80
N ASN A 205 20.78 18.06 -24.94
CA ASN A 205 22.21 18.35 -24.80
C ASN A 205 22.87 17.50 -23.70
N TYR A 206 22.20 16.42 -23.25
CA TYR A 206 22.63 15.57 -22.14
C TYR A 206 22.82 16.31 -20.80
N SER A 207 22.28 17.51 -20.68
CA SER A 207 22.32 18.24 -19.41
C SER A 207 21.26 17.69 -18.46
N ILE A 208 21.66 17.51 -17.20
CA ILE A 208 20.77 16.97 -16.16
C ILE A 208 20.28 18.11 -15.27
N HIS A 209 18.97 18.33 -15.30
CA HIS A 209 18.28 19.28 -14.43
C HIS A 209 17.61 18.53 -13.31
N THR A 210 18.04 18.74 -12.07
CA THR A 210 17.46 18.04 -10.91
C THR A 210 16.59 18.98 -10.12
N CYS A 211 15.37 18.55 -9.82
CA CYS A 211 14.47 19.22 -8.89
C CYS A 211 13.97 18.24 -7.83
N LYS A 212 13.44 18.77 -6.72
CA LYS A 212 12.78 17.97 -5.69
C LYS A 212 11.29 18.25 -5.75
N LEU A 213 10.52 17.18 -5.88
CA LEU A 213 9.07 17.22 -5.87
C LEU A 213 8.55 16.66 -4.54
N GLN A 214 7.73 17.43 -3.84
CA GLN A 214 6.91 16.87 -2.76
C GLN A 214 5.60 16.37 -3.36
N ALA A 215 5.33 15.10 -3.15
CA ALA A 215 4.11 14.50 -3.66
C ALA A 215 3.47 13.61 -2.60
N ASP A 216 2.15 13.56 -2.62
CA ASP A 216 1.36 12.64 -1.83
C ASP A 216 1.06 11.40 -2.69
N MET A 217 1.23 10.21 -2.11
CA MET A 217 0.78 8.97 -2.74
C MET A 217 -0.51 8.53 -2.06
N ASP A 218 -1.63 8.87 -2.66
CA ASP A 218 -2.94 8.57 -2.07
C ASP A 218 -3.58 7.30 -2.68
N ASP A 219 -3.22 6.94 -3.90
CA ASP A 219 -3.84 5.86 -4.67
C ASP A 219 -2.85 5.04 -5.51
N GLY A 220 -1.57 5.13 -5.23
CA GLY A 220 -0.52 4.54 -6.06
C GLY A 220 0.03 5.50 -7.13
N HIS A 221 -0.53 6.69 -7.23
CA HIS A 221 -0.10 7.73 -8.17
C HIS A 221 0.70 8.82 -7.45
N ILE A 222 1.65 9.42 -8.15
CA ILE A 222 2.37 10.60 -7.68
C ILE A 222 1.59 11.83 -8.12
N HIS A 223 1.03 12.57 -7.16
CA HIS A 223 0.38 13.85 -7.42
C HIS A 223 1.36 14.97 -7.09
N GLY A 224 1.72 15.76 -8.07
CA GLY A 224 2.61 16.91 -7.90
C GLY A 224 2.54 17.90 -9.06
N ASP A 225 3.08 19.08 -8.87
CA ASP A 225 3.15 20.08 -9.95
C ASP A 225 4.30 19.72 -10.90
N LEU A 226 4.01 18.87 -11.88
CA LEU A 226 4.93 18.47 -12.95
C LEU A 226 4.92 19.45 -14.14
N ARG A 227 4.16 20.56 -14.09
CA ARG A 227 4.00 21.48 -15.23
C ARG A 227 5.31 22.03 -15.76
N SER A 228 6.29 22.24 -14.87
CA SER A 228 7.62 22.67 -15.25
C SER A 228 8.47 21.58 -15.91
N ILE A 229 8.05 20.32 -15.79
CA ILE A 229 8.78 19.15 -16.29
C ILE A 229 8.16 18.66 -17.60
N LEU A 230 6.83 18.76 -17.74
CA LEU A 230 6.07 18.17 -18.85
C LEU A 230 5.76 19.15 -20.00
N SER A 231 6.39 20.32 -20.05
CA SER A 231 6.29 21.20 -21.23
C SER A 231 7.03 20.67 -22.46
N MET A 232 7.54 19.44 -22.38
CA MET A 232 8.35 18.83 -23.41
C MET A 232 7.60 17.64 -24.02
N VAL A 233 7.33 17.72 -25.29
CA VAL A 233 6.75 16.66 -26.12
C VAL A 233 7.88 15.66 -26.42
N ASP A 234 7.59 14.35 -26.39
CA ASP A 234 8.50 13.25 -26.71
C ASP A 234 9.58 12.92 -25.66
N TYR A 235 9.18 12.77 -24.39
CA TYR A 235 10.04 12.29 -23.31
C TYR A 235 9.56 10.97 -22.74
N GLY A 236 10.47 10.02 -22.59
CA GLY A 236 10.30 8.81 -21.81
C GLY A 236 10.51 9.08 -20.32
N MET A 237 10.09 8.13 -19.48
CA MET A 237 10.24 8.25 -18.04
C MET A 237 10.66 6.91 -17.44
N TYR A 238 11.61 6.96 -16.51
CA TYR A 238 12.01 5.83 -15.71
C TYR A 238 11.90 6.20 -14.22
N TYR A 239 11.24 5.35 -13.46
CA TYR A 239 11.10 5.52 -12.02
C TYR A 239 11.87 4.46 -11.25
N ASN A 240 12.78 4.89 -10.39
CA ASN A 240 13.49 4.00 -9.47
C ASN A 240 12.79 4.00 -8.10
N ASP A 241 12.04 2.94 -7.81
CA ASP A 241 11.25 2.81 -6.58
C ASP A 241 12.12 2.78 -5.31
N ARG A 242 13.34 2.22 -5.40
CA ARG A 242 14.26 2.13 -4.26
C ARG A 242 14.83 3.48 -3.85
N THR A 243 15.21 4.31 -4.81
CA THR A 243 15.81 5.64 -4.58
C THR A 243 14.75 6.73 -4.57
N ARG A 244 13.54 6.45 -5.05
CA ARG A 244 12.44 7.39 -5.30
C ARG A 244 12.85 8.51 -6.25
N GLU A 245 13.54 8.12 -7.30
CA GLU A 245 13.99 9.02 -8.36
C GLU A 245 13.19 8.77 -9.63
N LEU A 246 12.61 9.83 -10.17
CA LEU A 246 12.01 9.85 -11.49
C LEU A 246 13.02 10.47 -12.46
N THR A 247 13.36 9.76 -13.52
CA THR A 247 14.20 10.28 -14.61
C THR A 247 13.34 10.49 -15.85
N VAL A 248 13.31 11.69 -16.36
CA VAL A 248 12.64 12.09 -17.60
C VAL A 248 13.72 12.29 -18.66
N PHE A 249 13.58 11.65 -19.80
CA PHE A 249 14.61 11.61 -20.84
C PHE A 249 14.00 11.68 -22.24
N PRO A 250 14.72 12.23 -23.23
CA PRO A 250 14.26 12.21 -24.63
C PRO A 250 14.19 10.76 -25.15
N GLU A 251 13.01 10.32 -25.62
CA GLU A 251 12.81 8.96 -26.15
C GLU A 251 13.69 8.65 -27.36
N LEU A 252 14.12 9.68 -28.11
CA LEU A 252 15.03 9.51 -29.23
C LEU A 252 16.48 9.15 -28.82
N LEU A 253 16.84 9.44 -27.55
CA LEU A 253 18.21 9.20 -27.05
C LEU A 253 18.29 7.93 -26.18
N PHE A 254 17.23 7.65 -25.43
CA PHE A 254 17.18 6.59 -24.45
C PHE A 254 15.84 5.88 -24.48
N ASP A 255 15.80 4.64 -24.00
CA ASP A 255 14.59 3.92 -23.66
C ASP A 255 14.57 3.57 -22.16
N GLU A 256 13.45 3.08 -21.69
CA GLU A 256 13.31 2.69 -20.29
C GLU A 256 14.30 1.61 -19.87
N ALA A 257 14.65 0.67 -20.77
CA ALA A 257 15.59 -0.39 -20.53
C ALA A 257 17.02 0.14 -20.27
N SER A 258 17.37 1.30 -20.83
CA SER A 258 18.66 1.95 -20.62
C SER A 258 18.93 2.27 -19.15
N PHE A 259 17.88 2.50 -18.36
CA PHE A 259 17.97 2.84 -16.94
C PHE A 259 17.64 1.66 -16.01
N ALA A 260 16.80 0.71 -16.44
CA ALA A 260 16.23 -0.33 -15.59
C ALA A 260 17.31 -1.27 -15.01
N ASP A 261 18.30 -1.65 -15.80
CA ASP A 261 19.36 -2.58 -15.41
C ASP A 261 20.68 -1.88 -15.02
N GLY A 262 20.66 -0.54 -14.90
CA GLY A 262 21.89 0.24 -14.68
C GLY A 262 22.83 0.21 -15.88
N ALA A 263 22.31 -0.04 -17.08
CA ALA A 263 23.09 -0.06 -18.32
C ALA A 263 23.67 1.33 -18.63
N ILE A 264 22.99 2.40 -18.16
CA ILE A 264 23.50 3.76 -18.20
C ILE A 264 23.20 4.47 -16.88
N THR A 265 24.14 5.25 -16.40
CA THR A 265 24.04 6.03 -15.17
C THR A 265 23.94 7.53 -15.47
N LEU A 266 23.38 8.30 -14.53
CA LEU A 266 23.33 9.76 -14.67
C LEU A 266 24.73 10.39 -14.77
N ASP A 267 25.74 9.80 -14.14
CA ASP A 267 27.11 10.25 -14.23
C ASP A 267 27.69 10.04 -15.63
N GLU A 268 27.37 8.92 -16.28
CA GLU A 268 27.76 8.65 -17.67
C GLU A 268 27.06 9.60 -18.64
N ILE A 269 25.77 9.90 -18.42
CA ILE A 269 25.03 10.89 -19.23
C ILE A 269 25.63 12.27 -19.06
N ALA A 270 25.92 12.69 -17.83
CA ALA A 270 26.56 13.97 -17.56
C ALA A 270 27.94 14.10 -18.24
N ALA A 271 28.67 12.99 -18.31
CA ALA A 271 29.94 12.94 -19.03
C ALA A 271 29.79 13.09 -20.54
N MET A 272 28.67 12.62 -21.13
CA MET A 272 28.35 12.80 -22.56
C MET A 272 28.13 14.28 -22.90
N GLY A 273 27.42 15.03 -22.03
CA GLY A 273 27.21 16.48 -22.22
C GLY A 273 28.46 17.34 -22.08
N SER A 274 29.56 16.81 -21.51
CA SER A 274 30.83 17.51 -21.41
C SER A 274 31.76 17.32 -22.63
N LEU A 275 31.37 16.43 -23.56
CA LEU A 275 32.08 16.24 -24.81
C LEU A 275 31.58 17.27 -25.83
N ASP A 276 32.09 18.48 -25.77
CA ASP A 276 31.78 19.62 -26.63
C ASP A 276 32.23 19.45 -28.10
N GLU A 277 32.39 18.21 -28.57
CA GLU A 277 32.81 17.92 -29.95
C GLU A 277 32.01 16.72 -30.53
N MET A 278 30.69 16.92 -30.72
CA MET A 278 29.99 16.17 -31.77
C MET A 278 29.37 17.16 -32.74
N GLU A 279 29.87 17.08 -33.99
CA GLU A 279 29.58 17.95 -35.09
C GLU A 279 28.08 18.22 -35.32
N ASP A 280 27.76 19.49 -35.60
CA ASP A 280 26.51 20.07 -36.10
C ASP A 280 25.89 19.27 -37.26
N ASP A 281 24.99 18.32 -37.02
CA ASP A 281 24.19 17.76 -38.12
C ASP A 281 22.75 17.30 -37.76
N PHE A 282 22.18 17.73 -36.67
CA PHE A 282 20.73 17.56 -36.43
C PHE A 282 20.06 18.82 -35.90
N TYR A 283 19.80 19.77 -36.81
CA TYR A 283 18.85 20.83 -36.57
C TYR A 283 17.45 20.36 -36.95
N TYR A 284 16.60 20.08 -35.96
CA TYR A 284 15.16 20.14 -36.14
C TYR A 284 14.70 21.55 -35.79
N ASP A 285 14.25 22.26 -36.82
CA ASP A 285 13.57 23.55 -36.71
C ASP A 285 12.21 23.34 -36.03
N VAL A 286 12.11 23.59 -34.74
CA VAL A 286 10.83 23.66 -34.03
C VAL A 286 10.25 25.03 -34.31
N GLY A 287 9.41 25.09 -35.35
CA GLY A 287 8.66 26.31 -35.68
C GLY A 287 7.88 26.85 -34.48
N ASP A 288 7.87 28.18 -34.37
CA ASP A 288 7.13 28.98 -33.39
C ASP A 288 5.60 28.72 -33.42
N ASP A 289 5.12 27.63 -32.86
CA ASP A 289 3.70 27.46 -32.57
C ASP A 289 3.52 26.97 -31.13
N VAL A 290 3.50 27.95 -30.23
CA VAL A 290 3.04 27.75 -28.85
C VAL A 290 1.52 27.62 -28.87
N LEU A 291 1.01 26.46 -29.22
CA LEU A 291 -0.39 26.13 -29.03
C LEU A 291 -0.63 25.75 -27.56
N GLY A 292 -1.53 26.50 -26.91
CA GLY A 292 -1.97 26.25 -25.57
C GLY A 292 -2.52 24.84 -25.42
N ILE A 293 -1.73 23.97 -24.79
CA ILE A 293 -2.14 22.62 -24.42
C ILE A 293 -3.04 22.75 -23.20
N PRO A 294 -4.27 22.19 -23.21
CA PRO A 294 -5.10 22.12 -22.02
C PRO A 294 -4.36 21.33 -20.94
N ILE A 295 -4.48 21.81 -19.71
CA ILE A 295 -3.92 21.15 -18.53
C ILE A 295 -4.56 19.76 -18.43
N VAL A 296 -3.82 18.74 -18.81
CA VAL A 296 -4.15 17.35 -18.54
C VAL A 296 -3.46 17.01 -17.24
N GLU A 297 -4.23 16.73 -16.20
CA GLU A 297 -3.73 16.03 -15.02
C GLU A 297 -3.29 14.66 -15.52
N GLN A 298 -1.99 14.45 -15.67
CA GLN A 298 -1.46 13.13 -16.02
C GLN A 298 -1.19 12.39 -14.73
N TYR A 299 -1.87 11.28 -14.57
CA TYR A 299 -1.65 10.31 -13.52
C TYR A 299 -0.60 9.31 -14.01
N PHE A 300 0.43 9.08 -13.21
CA PHE A 300 1.43 8.06 -13.48
C PHE A 300 1.07 6.80 -12.70
N ASP A 301 0.85 5.71 -13.42
CA ASP A 301 0.59 4.39 -12.85
C ASP A 301 1.93 3.67 -12.73
N PHE A 302 2.47 3.59 -11.53
CA PHE A 302 3.68 2.82 -11.25
C PHE A 302 3.25 1.42 -10.78
N ALA A 303 3.42 0.43 -11.65
CA ALA A 303 3.10 -0.97 -11.40
C ALA A 303 3.95 -1.60 -10.27
#